data_ea5963a6172816069f9267ad6085b850
#
_entry.id   ea5963a6172816069f9267ad6085b850
#
_cell.length_a   1.000
_cell.length_b   1.000
_cell.length_c   1.000
_cell.angle_alpha   90.00
_cell.angle_beta   90.00
_cell.angle_gamma   90.00
#
_symmetry.space_group_name_H-M   'P 1'
#
loop_
_entity.id
_entity.type
_entity.pdbx_description
1 polymer ?
#
loop_
_entity_poly.entity_id
_entity_poly.type
_entity_poly.pdbx_seq_one_letter_code
_entity_poly.pdbx_strand_id
1 'polypeptide(L)'
;MAKTYYIGIDGGGTKTKFDLFDSDKNSIASITMPTIHPAQTSFKEALSVLTDAKEKLLENINDSDYILKVGAGLGGYGINAEYRKKLEDEFSTVFDEFKLYSDAYAAMLGALAGEDGILMIAGTGSIALAKVG
;
A
#
# COMPACT_ATOMS: atom_id res chain seq x y z
N MET A 1 6.95 20.85 -11.91
CA MET A 1 5.90 19.83 -11.95
C MET A 1 6.19 18.76 -10.90
N ALA A 2 5.21 18.40 -10.12
CA ALA A 2 5.40 17.43 -9.06
C ALA A 2 5.60 16.02 -9.63
N LYS A 3 6.56 15.28 -9.06
CA LYS A 3 6.74 13.88 -9.41
C LYS A 3 5.72 13.04 -8.66
N THR A 4 5.39 11.90 -9.22
CA THR A 4 4.50 10.96 -8.57
C THR A 4 5.31 9.79 -8.02
N TYR A 5 5.06 9.48 -6.74
CA TYR A 5 5.64 8.31 -6.09
C TYR A 5 4.50 7.35 -5.73
N TYR A 6 4.83 6.08 -5.66
CA TYR A 6 3.84 5.05 -5.39
C TYR A 6 4.26 4.22 -4.20
N ILE A 7 3.31 3.92 -3.32
CA ILE A 7 3.53 2.96 -2.24
C ILE A 7 2.62 1.77 -2.48
N GLY A 8 3.21 0.60 -2.49
CA GLY A 8 2.48 -0.65 -2.58
C GLY A 8 2.50 -1.34 -1.23
N ILE A 9 1.35 -1.80 -0.80
CA ILE A 9 1.21 -2.42 0.52
C ILE A 9 0.58 -3.80 0.38
N ASP A 10 1.24 -4.79 0.97
CA ASP A 10 0.72 -6.15 1.03
C ASP A 10 0.55 -6.50 2.51
N GLY A 11 -0.71 -6.51 2.98
CA GLY A 11 -1.02 -6.73 4.38
C GLY A 11 -1.53 -8.13 4.63
N GLY A 12 -0.79 -8.92 5.40
CA GLY A 12 -1.16 -10.26 5.80
C GLY A 12 -1.51 -10.36 7.28
N GLY A 13 -1.77 -11.58 7.73
CA GLY A 13 -2.14 -11.83 9.13
C GLY A 13 -1.00 -11.67 10.12
N THR A 14 0.24 -11.71 9.69
CA THR A 14 1.40 -11.62 10.57
C THR A 14 2.25 -10.38 10.35
N LYS A 15 2.26 -9.86 9.14
CA LYS A 15 3.12 -8.73 8.80
C LYS A 15 2.52 -7.93 7.65
N THR A 16 3.04 -6.72 7.45
CA THR A 16 2.67 -5.84 6.36
C THR A 16 3.93 -5.41 5.63
N LYS A 17 3.95 -5.58 4.32
CA LYS A 17 5.08 -5.19 3.51
C LYS A 17 4.75 -3.91 2.75
N PHE A 18 5.69 -2.96 2.77
CA PHE A 18 5.55 -1.68 2.10
C PHE A 18 6.69 -1.51 1.10
N ASP A 19 6.36 -1.11 -0.12
CA ASP A 19 7.36 -0.82 -1.15
C ASP A 19 7.10 0.57 -1.71
N LEU A 20 8.18 1.35 -1.85
CA LEU A 20 8.11 2.69 -2.43
C LEU A 20 8.74 2.68 -3.82
N PHE A 21 8.04 3.25 -4.79
CA PHE A 21 8.50 3.35 -6.17
C PHE A 21 8.52 4.82 -6.62
N ASP A 22 9.48 5.15 -7.48
CA ASP A 22 9.52 6.49 -8.07
C ASP A 22 8.62 6.59 -9.30
N SER A 23 8.62 7.75 -9.95
CA SER A 23 7.78 7.98 -11.12
C SER A 23 8.19 7.15 -12.33
N ASP A 24 9.41 6.64 -12.34
CA ASP A 24 9.89 5.73 -13.38
C ASP A 24 9.66 4.27 -13.01
N LYS A 25 8.96 4.04 -11.90
CA LYS A 25 8.59 2.70 -11.41
C LYS A 25 9.77 1.89 -10.92
N ASN A 26 10.83 2.57 -10.49
CA ASN A 26 11.96 1.91 -9.85
C ASN A 26 11.72 1.80 -8.36
N SER A 27 12.03 0.64 -7.79
CA SER A 27 11.91 0.45 -6.35
C SER A 27 12.98 1.28 -5.63
N ILE A 28 12.55 2.14 -4.73
CA ILE A 28 13.45 3.01 -3.97
C ILE A 28 13.71 2.43 -2.59
N ALA A 29 12.67 1.90 -1.95
CA ALA A 29 12.77 1.42 -0.59
C ALA A 29 11.70 0.37 -0.33
N SER A 30 11.99 -0.52 0.62
CA SER A 30 11.05 -1.57 1.01
C SER A 30 11.23 -1.81 2.50
N ILE A 31 10.12 -1.92 3.22
CA ILE A 31 10.16 -2.23 4.65
C ILE A 31 9.05 -3.22 5.00
N THR A 32 9.28 -3.96 6.07
CA THR A 32 8.30 -4.89 6.61
C THR A 32 7.95 -4.42 8.02
N MET A 33 6.65 -4.33 8.29
CA MET A 33 6.11 -3.87 9.55
C MET A 33 5.18 -4.92 10.14
N PRO A 34 4.78 -4.80 11.41
CA PRO A 34 3.78 -5.71 11.98
C PRO A 34 2.47 -5.65 11.22
N THR A 35 1.62 -6.65 11.46
CA THR A 35 0.32 -6.72 10.80
C THR A 35 -0.58 -5.53 11.14
N ILE A 36 -1.43 -5.18 10.18
CA ILE A 36 -2.52 -4.22 10.42
C ILE A 36 -3.87 -4.91 10.23
N HIS A 37 -3.89 -6.25 10.26
CA HIS A 37 -5.12 -7.01 10.09
C HIS A 37 -6.14 -6.58 11.15
N PRO A 38 -7.38 -6.22 10.75
CA PRO A 38 -8.36 -5.65 11.70
C PRO A 38 -8.74 -6.59 12.84
N ALA A 39 -8.62 -7.90 12.65
CA ALA A 39 -8.91 -8.86 13.70
C ALA A 39 -7.81 -8.93 14.76
N GLN A 40 -6.63 -8.38 14.49
CA GLN A 40 -5.46 -8.49 15.36
C GLN A 40 -4.93 -7.18 15.88
N THR A 41 -5.36 -6.07 15.32
CA THR A 41 -4.86 -4.74 15.70
C THR A 41 -5.99 -3.82 16.07
N SER A 42 -5.71 -2.90 17.01
CA SER A 42 -6.59 -1.80 17.28
C SER A 42 -6.41 -0.71 16.23
N PHE A 43 -7.33 0.23 16.20
CA PHE A 43 -7.22 1.40 15.32
C PHE A 43 -5.89 2.14 15.58
N LYS A 44 -5.58 2.35 16.85
CA LYS A 44 -4.37 3.06 17.25
C LYS A 44 -3.11 2.33 16.81
N GLU A 45 -3.07 1.02 16.97
CA GLU A 45 -1.92 0.22 16.56
C GLU A 45 -1.70 0.26 15.07
N ALA A 46 -2.78 0.14 14.29
CA ALA A 46 -2.69 0.18 12.84
C ALA A 46 -2.23 1.55 12.35
N LEU A 47 -2.74 2.63 12.96
CA LEU A 47 -2.28 3.98 12.62
C LEU A 47 -0.80 4.15 12.89
N SER A 48 -0.31 3.59 13.99
CA SER A 48 1.11 3.67 14.33
C SER A 48 1.95 2.97 13.26
N VAL A 49 1.55 1.78 12.83
CA VAL A 49 2.26 1.05 11.79
C VAL A 49 2.27 1.83 10.48
N LEU A 50 1.12 2.33 10.07
CA LEU A 50 1.02 3.08 8.80
C LEU A 50 1.82 4.37 8.84
N THR A 51 1.74 5.11 9.95
CA THR A 51 2.46 6.37 10.11
C THR A 51 3.97 6.15 10.11
N ASP A 52 4.44 5.17 10.88
CA ASP A 52 5.86 4.87 10.96
C ASP A 52 6.41 4.41 9.61
N ALA A 53 5.66 3.57 8.92
CA ALA A 53 6.08 3.10 7.60
C ALA A 53 6.15 4.26 6.61
N LYS A 54 5.15 5.12 6.61
CA LYS A 54 5.12 6.28 5.73
C LYS A 54 6.33 7.18 5.99
N GLU A 55 6.60 7.50 7.25
CA GLU A 55 7.75 8.35 7.59
C GLU A 55 9.07 7.76 7.11
N LYS A 56 9.26 6.47 7.34
CA LYS A 56 10.50 5.81 6.92
C LYS A 56 10.67 5.79 5.41
N LEU A 57 9.58 5.54 4.68
CA LEU A 57 9.65 5.52 3.23
C LEU A 57 9.90 6.90 2.66
N LEU A 58 9.25 7.92 3.20
CA LEU A 58 9.39 9.28 2.70
C LEU A 58 10.78 9.86 2.93
N GLU A 59 11.57 9.30 3.83
CA GLU A 59 12.97 9.70 4.00
C GLU A 59 13.79 9.47 2.74
N ASN A 60 13.30 8.64 1.84
CA ASN A 60 13.98 8.34 0.58
C ASN A 60 13.56 9.28 -0.55
N ILE A 61 12.65 10.20 -0.29
CA ILE A 61 12.18 11.16 -1.28
C ILE A 61 12.87 12.49 -1.00
N ASN A 62 13.61 12.99 -1.98
CA ASN A 62 14.34 14.24 -1.85
C ASN A 62 13.56 15.45 -2.39
N ASP A 63 12.47 15.21 -3.10
CA ASP A 63 11.67 16.29 -3.66
C ASP A 63 10.81 16.92 -2.57
N SER A 64 10.71 18.24 -2.59
CA SER A 64 9.87 18.95 -1.64
C SER A 64 8.40 18.99 -2.09
N ASP A 65 8.16 18.71 -3.35
CA ASP A 65 6.81 18.73 -3.92
C ASP A 65 6.61 17.44 -4.72
N TYR A 66 5.66 16.60 -4.28
CA TYR A 66 5.39 15.34 -4.94
C TYR A 66 3.95 14.88 -4.67
N ILE A 67 3.50 13.98 -5.52
CA ILE A 67 2.21 13.32 -5.37
C ILE A 67 2.50 11.90 -4.90
N LEU A 68 1.77 11.43 -3.90
CA LEU A 68 1.93 10.09 -3.36
C LEU A 68 0.65 9.30 -3.58
N LYS A 69 0.76 8.20 -4.30
CA LYS A 69 -0.38 7.31 -4.56
C LYS A 69 -0.14 5.97 -3.88
N VAL A 70 -1.17 5.43 -3.24
CA VAL A 70 -1.07 4.21 -2.44
C VAL A 70 -2.03 3.17 -2.96
N GLY A 71 -1.53 1.95 -3.12
CA GLY A 71 -2.37 0.80 -3.42
C GLY A 71 -2.09 -0.29 -2.42
N ALA A 72 -3.12 -0.86 -1.83
CA ALA A 72 -2.96 -1.84 -0.76
C ALA A 72 -3.87 -3.05 -0.96
N GLY A 73 -3.27 -4.23 -0.90
CA GLY A 73 -4.00 -5.49 -0.81
C GLY A 73 -3.95 -5.95 0.63
N LEU A 74 -5.12 -6.06 1.26
CA LEU A 74 -5.19 -6.26 2.70
C LEU A 74 -6.06 -7.47 3.05
N GLY A 75 -5.51 -8.40 3.83
CA GLY A 75 -6.18 -9.66 4.22
C GLY A 75 -7.34 -9.33 5.11
N GLY A 76 -7.92 -8.66 5.56
CA GLY A 76 -9.14 -8.41 6.33
C GLY A 76 -10.18 -7.59 5.58
N TYR A 77 -9.75 -6.94 4.50
CA TYR A 77 -10.58 -5.94 3.84
C TYR A 77 -11.88 -6.51 3.28
N GLY A 78 -11.84 -7.70 2.74
CA GLY A 78 -13.00 -8.32 2.10
C GLY A 78 -13.88 -9.15 3.03
N ILE A 79 -13.51 -9.30 4.31
CA ILE A 79 -14.23 -10.20 5.23
C ILE A 79 -15.61 -9.68 5.58
N ASN A 80 -15.73 -8.44 5.99
CA ASN A 80 -17.01 -7.84 6.35
C ASN A 80 -16.93 -6.31 6.28
N ALA A 81 -18.10 -5.67 6.40
CA ALA A 81 -18.20 -4.22 6.28
C ALA A 81 -17.50 -3.47 7.42
N GLU A 82 -17.48 -4.06 8.62
CA GLU A 82 -16.83 -3.44 9.77
C GLU A 82 -15.32 -3.36 9.58
N TYR A 83 -14.71 -4.44 9.13
CA TYR A 83 -13.27 -4.46 8.86
C TYR A 83 -12.92 -3.52 7.72
N ARG A 84 -13.75 -3.49 6.69
CA ARG A 84 -13.54 -2.60 5.56
C ARG A 84 -13.53 -1.14 6.00
N LYS A 85 -14.53 -0.76 6.80
CA LYS A 85 -14.63 0.62 7.29
C LYS A 85 -13.43 0.98 8.17
N LYS A 86 -13.04 0.06 9.05
CA LYS A 86 -11.89 0.29 9.93
C LYS A 86 -10.63 0.56 9.13
N LEU A 87 -10.36 -0.27 8.12
CA LEU A 87 -9.17 -0.09 7.27
C LEU A 87 -9.25 1.20 6.46
N GLU A 88 -10.41 1.53 5.93
CA GLU A 88 -10.59 2.77 5.17
C GLU A 88 -10.37 3.99 6.05
N ASP A 89 -10.88 3.96 7.27
CA ASP A 89 -10.68 5.07 8.22
C ASP A 89 -9.20 5.21 8.60
N GLU A 90 -8.52 4.09 8.83
CA GLU A 90 -7.09 4.10 9.16
C GLU A 90 -6.28 4.69 8.01
N PHE A 91 -6.53 4.24 6.79
CA PHE A 91 -5.79 4.74 5.64
C PHE A 91 -6.09 6.19 5.34
N SER A 92 -7.34 6.63 5.48
CA SER A 92 -7.69 8.02 5.22
C SER A 92 -7.08 8.99 6.22
N THR A 93 -6.74 8.50 7.41
CA THR A 93 -6.06 9.31 8.41
C THR A 93 -4.59 9.55 8.05
N VAL A 94 -3.97 8.59 7.37
CA VAL A 94 -2.52 8.63 7.08
C VAL A 94 -2.22 9.06 5.65
N PHE A 95 -3.05 8.68 4.69
CA PHE A 95 -2.81 8.93 3.27
C PHE A 95 -3.94 9.74 2.66
N ASP A 96 -3.59 10.58 1.68
CA ASP A 96 -4.58 11.41 0.97
C ASP A 96 -5.18 10.69 -0.23
N GLU A 97 -4.38 9.92 -0.94
CA GLU A 97 -4.84 9.22 -2.14
C GLU A 97 -4.46 7.75 -2.04
N PHE A 98 -5.46 6.89 -1.96
CA PHE A 98 -5.23 5.46 -1.81
C PHE A 98 -6.39 4.65 -2.38
N LYS A 99 -6.09 3.37 -2.67
CA LYS A 99 -7.11 2.39 -3.05
C LYS A 99 -6.82 1.11 -2.30
N LEU A 100 -7.88 0.52 -1.73
CA LEU A 100 -7.77 -0.70 -0.93
C LEU A 100 -8.46 -1.86 -1.65
N TYR A 101 -7.87 -3.04 -1.51
CA TYR A 101 -8.37 -4.26 -2.12
C TYR A 101 -8.27 -5.40 -1.11
N SER A 102 -9.04 -6.47 -1.36
CA SER A 102 -9.09 -7.60 -0.43
C SER A 102 -7.80 -8.43 -0.40
N ASP A 103 -7.00 -8.37 -1.46
CA ASP A 103 -5.73 -9.08 -1.52
C ASP A 103 -4.83 -8.44 -2.59
N ALA A 104 -3.59 -8.90 -2.61
CA ALA A 104 -2.60 -8.34 -3.53
C ALA A 104 -2.97 -8.55 -5.00
N TYR A 105 -3.62 -9.66 -5.30
CA TYR A 105 -4.04 -9.93 -6.66
C TYR A 105 -5.07 -8.90 -7.14
N ALA A 106 -6.05 -8.61 -6.29
CA ALA A 106 -7.07 -7.61 -6.62
C ALA A 106 -6.44 -6.23 -6.77
N ALA A 107 -5.45 -5.91 -5.93
CA ALA A 107 -4.73 -4.65 -6.02
C ALA A 107 -4.03 -4.51 -7.37
N MET A 108 -3.42 -5.58 -7.84
CA MET A 108 -2.76 -5.57 -9.14
C MET A 108 -3.73 -5.40 -10.28
N LEU A 109 -4.85 -6.11 -10.23
CA LEU A 109 -5.86 -5.99 -11.28
C LEU A 109 -6.43 -4.59 -11.34
N GLY A 110 -6.65 -3.97 -10.18
CA GLY A 110 -7.09 -2.59 -10.14
C GLY A 110 -6.05 -1.64 -10.72
N ALA A 111 -4.79 -1.91 -10.48
CA ALA A 111 -3.69 -1.10 -10.99
C ALA A 111 -3.56 -1.21 -12.51
N LEU A 112 -3.81 -2.39 -13.05
CA LEU A 112 -3.75 -2.59 -14.50
C LEU A 112 -4.74 -1.70 -15.23
N ALA A 113 -5.83 -1.35 -14.57
CA ALA A 113 -6.85 -0.49 -15.18
C ALA A 113 -6.46 0.97 -15.19
N GLY A 114 -5.53 1.41 -14.33
CA GLY A 114 -5.24 2.82 -14.27
C GLY A 114 -3.92 3.26 -13.67
N GLU A 115 -3.19 2.41 -12.98
CA GLU A 115 -1.98 2.83 -12.27
C GLU A 115 -0.82 1.89 -12.47
N ASP A 116 0.03 2.20 -13.44
CA ASP A 116 1.17 1.36 -13.76
C ASP A 116 2.14 1.17 -12.61
N GLY A 117 2.25 2.17 -11.72
CA GLY A 117 3.18 2.08 -10.60
C GLY A 117 2.89 0.89 -9.70
N ILE A 118 1.63 0.53 -9.55
CA ILE A 118 1.25 -0.59 -8.69
C ILE A 118 1.63 -1.92 -9.33
N LEU A 119 1.77 -1.97 -10.65
CA LEU A 119 2.24 -3.18 -11.33
C LEU A 119 3.61 -3.60 -10.83
N MET A 120 4.43 -2.66 -10.44
CA MET A 120 5.77 -2.96 -9.93
C MET A 120 5.72 -3.69 -8.60
N ILE A 121 4.66 -3.49 -7.83
CA ILE A 121 4.48 -4.21 -6.57
C ILE A 121 4.34 -5.69 -6.89
N ALA A 122 3.56 -6.01 -7.91
CA ALA A 122 3.38 -7.37 -8.34
C ALA A 122 4.71 -7.98 -8.77
N GLY A 123 5.57 -7.18 -9.35
CA GLY A 123 6.88 -7.64 -9.79
C GLY A 123 7.76 -8.15 -8.67
N THR A 124 7.48 -7.79 -7.43
CA THR A 124 8.32 -8.21 -6.30
C THR A 124 8.06 -9.63 -5.85
N GLY A 125 6.91 -10.19 -6.11
CA GLY A 125 6.62 -11.56 -5.69
C GLY A 125 5.47 -12.20 -6.42
N SER A 126 4.63 -11.41 -7.03
CA SER A 126 3.45 -11.90 -7.73
C SER A 126 3.48 -11.51 -9.18
N ILE A 127 4.66 -11.49 -9.73
CA ILE A 127 4.88 -11.00 -11.09
C ILE A 127 4.02 -11.72 -12.12
N ALA A 128 3.78 -12.99 -11.91
CA ALA A 128 2.96 -13.77 -12.83
C ALA A 128 1.56 -13.18 -12.91
N LEU A 129 1.08 -12.64 -11.82
CA LEU A 129 -0.25 -12.04 -11.76
C LEU A 129 -0.29 -10.73 -12.54
N ALA A 130 0.80 -9.99 -12.50
CA ALA A 130 0.88 -8.72 -13.20
C ALA A 130 0.68 -8.87 -14.71
N LYS A 131 1.01 -10.02 -15.23
CA LYS A 131 0.89 -10.27 -16.67
C LYS A 131 -0.52 -10.59 -17.12
N VAL A 132 -1.41 -10.76 -16.19
CA VAL A 132 -2.80 -11.02 -16.50
C VAL A 132 -3.40 -9.83 -17.25
N GLY A 133 -2.92 -8.67 -16.93
CA GLY A 133 -3.33 -7.49 -17.67
C GLY A 133 -2.67 -7.46 -19.05
#